data_e2dee4baac9ec93409eb2d2211d19222
#
_entry.id   e2dee4baac9ec93409eb2d2211d19222
#
_cell.length_a   1.000
_cell.length_b   1.000
_cell.length_c   1.000
_cell.angle_alpha   90.00
_cell.angle_beta   90.00
_cell.angle_gamma   90.00
#
_symmetry.space_group_name_H-M   'P 1'
#
loop_
_entity.id
_entity.type
_entity.pdbx_description
1 polymer ?
#
loop_
_entity_poly.entity_id
_entity_poly.type
_entity_poly.pdbx_seq_one_letter_code
_entity_poly.pdbx_strand_id
1 'polypeptide(L)'
;MLLIMSKVNRVISKYETQDNLFSIYCGLVIRKIRKENGISACELAKQVNVSQQQMSRYERGINKISIDMLFNLSVALDCPFERVIKLIIAEVQKSPSDDVISLKNKISASDTIYFY
;
A
#
# COMPACT_ATOMS: atom_id res chain seq x y z
N MET A 1 -6.10 -7.73 -30.17
CA MET A 1 -5.39 -6.45 -30.28
C MET A 1 -6.27 -5.23 -30.11
N LEU A 2 -7.40 -5.13 -30.80
CA LEU A 2 -8.39 -4.08 -30.54
C LEU A 2 -8.90 -4.12 -29.11
N LEU A 3 -9.02 -5.32 -28.53
CA LEU A 3 -9.33 -5.50 -27.12
C LEU A 3 -8.25 -4.94 -26.22
N ILE A 4 -7.00 -4.96 -26.66
CA ILE A 4 -5.86 -4.41 -25.93
C ILE A 4 -5.90 -2.88 -25.97
N MET A 5 -6.25 -2.27 -27.10
CA MET A 5 -6.29 -0.81 -27.25
C MET A 5 -7.46 -0.18 -26.49
N SER A 6 -8.66 -0.77 -26.54
CA SER A 6 -9.76 -0.28 -25.71
C SER A 6 -9.53 -0.57 -24.23
N LYS A 7 -8.77 -1.62 -23.91
CA LYS A 7 -8.29 -1.88 -22.56
C LYS A 7 -7.15 -0.96 -22.16
N VAL A 8 -6.32 -0.46 -23.08
CA VAL A 8 -5.24 0.47 -22.77
C VAL A 8 -5.78 1.79 -22.23
N ASN A 9 -6.86 2.33 -22.79
CA ASN A 9 -7.51 3.52 -22.23
C ASN A 9 -8.15 3.24 -20.88
N ARG A 10 -8.72 2.04 -20.69
CA ARG A 10 -9.17 1.58 -19.39
C ARG A 10 -7.99 1.29 -18.45
N VAL A 11 -6.88 0.84 -19.02
CA VAL A 11 -5.66 0.49 -18.30
C VAL A 11 -4.94 1.75 -17.80
N ILE A 12 -4.94 2.86 -18.54
CA ILE A 12 -4.40 4.13 -18.05
C ILE A 12 -5.23 4.60 -16.86
N SER A 13 -6.55 4.54 -16.97
CA SER A 13 -7.45 4.80 -15.84
C SER A 13 -7.29 3.76 -14.73
N LYS A 14 -7.06 2.49 -15.08
CA LYS A 14 -6.81 1.40 -14.13
C LYS A 14 -5.42 1.44 -13.51
N TYR A 15 -4.41 1.96 -14.19
CA TYR A 15 -3.08 2.15 -13.59
C TYR A 15 -3.12 3.20 -12.50
N GLU A 16 -3.86 4.29 -12.69
CA GLU A 16 -4.12 5.24 -11.63
C GLU A 16 -4.86 4.56 -10.47
N THR A 17 -5.84 3.72 -10.78
CA THR A 17 -6.59 2.95 -9.79
C THR A 17 -5.72 1.89 -9.13
N GLN A 18 -4.82 1.23 -9.87
CA GLN A 18 -3.89 0.23 -9.31
C GLN A 18 -2.85 0.86 -8.40
N ASP A 19 -2.32 2.03 -8.76
CA ASP A 19 -1.43 2.79 -7.90
C ASP A 19 -2.14 3.19 -6.62
N ASN A 20 -3.39 3.65 -6.73
CA ASN A 20 -4.23 3.98 -5.59
C ASN A 20 -4.61 2.73 -4.79
N LEU A 21 -4.83 1.62 -5.46
CA LEU A 21 -5.18 0.35 -4.81
C LEU A 21 -4.06 -0.14 -3.92
N PHE A 22 -2.82 -0.11 -4.40
CA PHE A 22 -1.67 -0.48 -3.58
C PHE A 22 -1.52 0.46 -2.39
N SER A 23 -1.70 1.75 -2.60
CA SER A 23 -1.69 2.76 -1.53
C SER A 23 -2.76 2.50 -0.48
N ILE A 24 -3.94 2.03 -0.89
CA ILE A 24 -5.02 1.65 0.03
C ILE A 24 -4.55 0.53 0.96
N TYR A 25 -3.90 -0.49 0.42
CA TYR A 25 -3.39 -1.61 1.23
C TYR A 25 -2.24 -1.19 2.14
N CYS A 26 -1.35 -0.32 1.65
CA CYS A 26 -0.30 0.26 2.49
C CYS A 26 -0.90 0.99 3.69
N GLY A 27 -1.86 1.86 3.43
CA GLY A 27 -2.55 2.63 4.46
C GLY A 27 -3.30 1.74 5.45
N LEU A 28 -3.97 0.71 4.93
CA LEU A 28 -4.69 -0.27 5.75
C LEU A 28 -3.76 -0.98 6.74
N VAL A 29 -2.61 -1.42 6.27
CA VAL A 29 -1.61 -2.11 7.11
C VAL A 29 -1.06 -1.17 8.18
N ILE A 30 -0.70 0.05 7.81
CA ILE A 30 -0.23 1.06 8.77
C ILE A 30 -1.28 1.28 9.85
N ARG A 31 -2.55 1.43 9.47
CA ARG A 31 -3.64 1.61 10.40
C ARG A 31 -3.79 0.41 11.35
N LYS A 32 -3.71 -0.81 10.83
CA LYS A 32 -3.81 -2.03 11.63
C LYS A 32 -2.70 -2.10 12.67
N ILE A 33 -1.46 -1.90 12.25
CA ILE A 33 -0.31 -1.93 13.17
C ILE A 33 -0.44 -0.83 14.22
N ARG A 34 -0.85 0.37 13.81
CA ARG A 34 -1.07 1.49 14.72
C ARG A 34 -2.08 1.13 15.81
N LYS A 35 -3.22 0.56 15.41
CA LYS A 35 -4.28 0.17 16.34
C LYS A 35 -3.83 -0.96 17.27
N GLU A 36 -3.09 -1.92 16.74
CA GLU A 36 -2.51 -2.99 17.56
C GLU A 36 -1.56 -2.45 18.62
N ASN A 37 -0.82 -1.39 18.28
CA ASN A 37 0.07 -0.71 19.23
C ASN A 37 -0.68 0.23 20.19
N GLY A 38 -1.98 0.41 20.01
CA GLY A 38 -2.79 1.25 20.90
C GLY A 38 -2.52 2.74 20.80
N ILE A 39 -1.97 3.21 19.68
CA ILE A 39 -1.68 4.64 19.50
C ILE A 39 -2.69 5.29 18.54
N SER A 40 -2.96 6.57 18.77
CA SER A 40 -3.86 7.33 17.93
C SER A 40 -3.19 7.78 16.63
N ALA A 41 -4.01 8.10 15.63
CA ALA A 41 -3.49 8.68 14.38
C ALA A 41 -2.76 10.00 14.64
N CYS A 42 -3.24 10.77 15.60
CA CYS A 42 -2.60 12.03 16.01
C CYS A 42 -1.20 11.79 16.58
N GLU A 43 -1.05 10.79 17.44
CA GLU A 43 0.25 10.44 18.03
C GLU A 43 1.23 9.96 16.96
N LEU A 44 0.79 9.09 16.07
CA LEU A 44 1.63 8.61 14.98
C LEU A 44 2.04 9.75 14.04
N ALA A 45 1.09 10.63 13.71
CA ALA A 45 1.36 11.81 12.88
C ALA A 45 2.46 12.68 13.47
N LYS A 46 2.41 12.93 14.77
CA LYS A 46 3.45 13.69 15.47
C LYS A 46 4.81 13.02 15.36
N GLN A 47 4.87 11.71 15.51
CA GLN A 47 6.14 10.97 15.48
C GLN A 47 6.82 11.03 14.12
N VAL A 48 6.05 11.12 13.04
CA VAL A 48 6.59 11.20 11.68
C VAL A 48 6.49 12.60 11.08
N ASN A 49 6.14 13.58 11.92
CA ASN A 49 6.12 15.01 11.57
C ASN A 49 5.19 15.35 10.40
N VAL A 50 3.99 14.81 10.44
CA VAL A 50 2.91 15.17 9.50
C VAL A 50 1.68 15.59 10.29
N SER A 51 0.73 16.25 9.61
CA SER A 51 -0.56 16.58 10.22
C SER A 51 -1.41 15.35 10.43
N GLN A 52 -2.36 15.43 11.35
CA GLN A 52 -3.35 14.35 11.55
C GLN A 52 -4.17 14.11 10.27
N GLN A 53 -4.50 15.17 9.54
CA GLN A 53 -5.20 15.05 8.25
C GLN A 53 -4.38 14.27 7.24
N GLN A 54 -3.09 14.56 7.16
CA GLN A 54 -2.19 13.84 6.26
C GLN A 54 -2.09 12.36 6.64
N MET A 55 -1.97 12.06 7.94
CA MET A 55 -1.95 10.68 8.42
C MET A 55 -3.26 9.96 8.05
N SER A 56 -4.39 10.61 8.23
CA SER A 56 -5.69 10.05 7.84
C SER A 56 -5.75 9.74 6.34
N ARG A 57 -5.20 10.61 5.51
CA ARG A 57 -5.13 10.40 4.05
C ARG A 57 -4.22 9.23 3.69
N TYR A 58 -3.10 9.08 4.38
CA TYR A 58 -2.22 7.92 4.21
C TYR A 58 -2.97 6.63 4.54
N GLU A 59 -3.64 6.59 5.69
CA GLU A 59 -4.34 5.38 6.15
C GLU A 59 -5.51 4.97 5.25
N ARG A 60 -6.12 5.94 4.57
CA ARG A 60 -7.21 5.69 3.62
C ARG A 60 -6.74 5.46 2.18
N GLY A 61 -5.43 5.57 1.93
CA GLY A 61 -4.87 5.39 0.61
C GLY A 61 -5.16 6.53 -0.37
N ILE A 62 -5.63 7.68 0.12
CA ILE A 62 -5.90 8.85 -0.71
C ILE A 62 -4.60 9.47 -1.21
N ASN A 63 -3.60 9.56 -0.33
CA ASN A 63 -2.27 10.03 -0.68
C ASN A 63 -1.29 8.86 -0.64
N LYS A 64 -0.42 8.83 -1.62
CA LYS A 64 0.65 7.83 -1.71
C LYS A 64 1.65 8.05 -0.59
N ILE A 65 2.09 6.96 0.02
CA ILE A 65 3.15 6.98 1.02
C ILE A 65 4.47 6.77 0.28
N SER A 66 5.40 7.71 0.42
CA SER A 66 6.75 7.52 -0.13
C SER A 66 7.45 6.37 0.59
N ILE A 67 8.45 5.77 -0.05
CA ILE A 67 9.22 4.70 0.57
C ILE A 67 9.91 5.19 1.85
N ASP A 68 10.41 6.43 1.84
CA ASP A 68 11.04 7.03 3.02
C ASP A 68 10.02 7.20 4.15
N MET A 69 8.82 7.67 3.84
CA MET A 69 7.76 7.82 4.84
C MET A 69 7.33 6.46 5.38
N LEU A 70 7.21 5.45 4.52
CA LEU A 70 6.87 4.09 4.96
C LEU A 70 7.91 3.54 5.92
N PHE A 71 9.18 3.79 5.65
CA PHE A 71 10.27 3.44 6.56
C PHE A 71 10.13 4.18 7.90
N ASN A 72 9.88 5.48 7.86
CA ASN A 72 9.70 6.27 9.09
C ASN A 72 8.51 5.78 9.90
N LEU A 73 7.42 5.42 9.24
CA LEU A 73 6.25 4.84 9.90
C LEU A 73 6.58 3.50 10.55
N SER A 74 7.36 2.65 9.88
CA SER A 74 7.77 1.37 10.43
C SER A 74 8.59 1.54 11.71
N VAL A 75 9.49 2.51 11.73
CA VAL A 75 10.29 2.84 12.92
C VAL A 75 9.39 3.35 14.05
N ALA A 76 8.49 4.28 13.73
CA ALA A 76 7.56 4.84 14.72
C ALA A 76 6.63 3.79 15.33
N LEU A 77 6.24 2.80 14.52
CA LEU A 77 5.37 1.71 14.95
C LEU A 77 6.12 0.53 15.57
N ASP A 78 7.44 0.64 15.66
CA ASP A 78 8.29 -0.43 16.18
C ASP A 78 8.05 -1.77 15.46
N CYS A 79 7.86 -1.69 14.15
CA CYS A 79 7.64 -2.84 13.29
C CYS A 79 8.73 -2.86 12.22
N PRO A 80 9.50 -3.94 12.08
CA PRO A 80 10.55 -3.98 11.07
C PRO A 80 10.01 -3.67 9.67
N PHE A 81 10.74 -2.89 8.91
CA PHE A 81 10.30 -2.46 7.58
C PHE A 81 9.96 -3.65 6.68
N GLU A 82 10.78 -4.69 6.71
CA GLU A 82 10.54 -5.93 5.97
C GLU A 82 9.20 -6.56 6.34
N ARG A 83 8.85 -6.55 7.63
CA ARG A 83 7.58 -7.08 8.10
C ARG A 83 6.40 -6.24 7.59
N VAL A 84 6.53 -4.91 7.58
CA VAL A 84 5.50 -4.03 7.02
C VAL A 84 5.24 -4.38 5.56
N ILE A 85 6.29 -4.54 4.78
CA ILE A 85 6.18 -4.91 3.36
C ILE A 85 5.50 -6.27 3.20
N LYS A 86 5.89 -7.27 3.98
CA LYS A 86 5.26 -8.60 3.95
C LYS A 86 3.78 -8.55 4.30
N LEU A 87 3.40 -7.73 5.27
CA LEU A 87 2.00 -7.57 5.66
C LEU A 87 1.18 -6.90 4.55
N ILE A 88 1.76 -5.91 3.87
CA ILE A 88 1.10 -5.26 2.73
C ILE A 88 0.85 -6.28 1.62
N ILE A 89 1.86 -7.05 1.25
CA ILE A 89 1.75 -8.09 0.23
C ILE A 89 0.69 -9.12 0.62
N ALA A 90 0.68 -9.54 1.88
CA ALA A 90 -0.30 -10.50 2.38
C ALA A 90 -1.73 -9.97 2.27
N GLU A 91 -1.96 -8.70 2.58
CA GLU A 91 -3.28 -8.09 2.43
C GLU A 91 -3.73 -8.02 0.98
N VAL A 92 -2.82 -7.67 0.07
CA VAL A 92 -3.12 -7.67 -1.37
C VAL A 92 -3.53 -9.07 -1.83
N GLN A 93 -2.81 -10.10 -1.39
CA GLN A 93 -3.07 -11.49 -1.79
C GLN A 93 -4.37 -12.04 -1.22
N LYS A 94 -4.84 -11.55 -0.10
CA LYS A 94 -6.11 -11.96 0.51
C LYS A 94 -7.33 -11.39 -0.20
N SER A 95 -7.18 -10.30 -0.94
CA SER A 95 -8.32 -9.64 -1.56
C SER A 95 -8.93 -10.52 -2.66
N PRO A 96 -10.24 -10.78 -2.65
CA PRO A 96 -10.91 -11.53 -3.70
C PRO A 96 -11.25 -10.67 -4.92
N SER A 97 -10.91 -9.40 -4.92
CA SER A 97 -11.27 -8.45 -5.97
C SER A 97 -10.53 -8.76 -7.26
N ASP A 98 -11.25 -8.78 -8.38
CA ASP A 98 -10.65 -8.92 -9.71
C ASP A 98 -9.69 -7.76 -10.03
N ASP A 99 -9.92 -6.60 -9.46
CA ASP A 99 -9.05 -5.42 -9.62
C ASP A 99 -7.65 -5.64 -9.05
N VAL A 100 -7.50 -6.59 -8.14
CA VAL A 100 -6.24 -6.91 -7.47
C VAL A 100 -5.46 -8.02 -8.19
N ILE A 101 -6.09 -8.76 -9.09
CA ILE A 101 -5.45 -9.90 -9.79
C ILE A 101 -4.20 -9.44 -10.54
N SER A 102 -4.27 -8.32 -11.23
CA SER A 102 -3.13 -7.76 -11.96
C SER A 102 -1.97 -7.42 -11.02
N LEU A 103 -2.29 -6.86 -9.85
CA LEU A 103 -1.30 -6.52 -8.84
C LEU A 103 -0.66 -7.79 -8.24
N LYS A 104 -1.47 -8.81 -7.95
CA LYS A 104 -0.99 -10.11 -7.49
C LYS A 104 -0.04 -10.75 -8.49
N ASN A 105 -0.39 -10.69 -9.78
CA ASN A 105 0.44 -11.24 -10.84
C ASN A 105 1.77 -10.51 -10.96
N LYS A 106 1.79 -9.20 -10.79
CA LYS A 106 3.02 -8.41 -10.78
C LYS A 106 3.94 -8.78 -9.62
N ILE A 107 3.37 -8.99 -8.44
CA ILE A 107 4.13 -9.42 -7.25
C ILE A 107 4.75 -10.79 -7.50
N SER A 108 3.98 -11.75 -8.01
CA SER A 108 4.47 -13.09 -8.33
C SER A 108 5.54 -13.07 -9.41
N ALA A 109 5.39 -12.25 -10.44
CA ALA A 109 6.38 -12.10 -11.50
C ALA A 109 7.70 -11.52 -10.96
N SER A 110 7.62 -10.56 -10.05
CA SER A 110 8.80 -10.00 -9.39
C SER A 110 9.57 -11.07 -8.61
N ASP A 111 8.86 -11.90 -7.85
CA ASP A 111 9.46 -13.02 -7.11
C ASP A 111 10.16 -13.99 -8.06
N THR A 112 9.53 -14.31 -9.18
CA THR A 112 10.09 -15.21 -10.18
C THR A 112 11.38 -14.64 -10.80
N ILE A 113 11.39 -13.34 -11.07
CA ILE A 113 12.57 -12.67 -11.66
C ILE A 113 13.76 -12.69 -10.70
N TYR A 114 13.52 -12.54 -9.40
CA TYR A 114 14.61 -12.51 -8.41
C TYR A 114 15.24 -13.87 -8.15
N PHE A 115 14.56 -14.96 -8.46
CA PHE A 115 15.07 -16.30 -8.26
C PHE A 115 15.78 -16.87 -9.50
N TYR A 116 15.83 -16.14 -10.57
CA TYR A 116 16.52 -16.46 -11.79
C TYR A 116 17.56 -15.41 -12.14
#